data_715033458a0f2e76232b3e48acee00b0
#
_entry.id   715033458a0f2e76232b3e48acee00b0
#
_cell.length_a   1.000
_cell.length_b   1.000
_cell.length_c   1.000
_cell.angle_alpha   90.00
_cell.angle_beta   90.00
_cell.angle_gamma   90.00
#
_symmetry.space_group_name_H-M   'P 1'
#
loop_
_entity.id
_entity.type
_entity.pdbx_description
1 polymer ?
#
loop_
_entity_poly.entity_id
_entity_poly.type
_entity_poly.pdbx_seq_one_letter_code
_entity_poly.pdbx_strand_id
1 'polypeptide(L)'
;MIQFFCDGQLLYDPRNPDYAIYEPKCELEVNKTGSLTFTILPTHPMYDALQKMKSEIEVYQDGEFLGAYRVLNTDLDFNNIKTVTCEGELAYLLDSVQRPAEYHDISVEDYFDTLISNHNDDVDEDKQFSVGAVTVTDPNDSLYRIHNYESTWECVDDKLIDRLGGYVRCRRVNGVRTIDYVTSYGNVNTQIIRFGENILDLTRDIRGEDIATVLVPLGATDEETGVKLTVASVNDGKDYIEATEAISIYGRIVKTVEYDDVTVASNLLTKGSAELATLCKPSILLTMTAVDLHLVDVSVERIKLGDSIRVISEPHGLDEYMMVKALSLDFQHPENSKVTLGTVRQTLDKAINEGQKQPWQEILNAQSAMRQSISNVHTIVQECYSEISKTAEEIRAEVSESYLAKTDLETIQRDFQTSITQSASEIRMDFTAITNQISNSVATNQQLLEEYIRFRGALIELGKVGNAFTAELSNDQLSFKENGQTIVYISNQSLVITNAEIRNRLSLGNEERGWFDFIPRATGNLSIQWRDPVS
;
A
#
# COMPACT_ATOMS: atom_id res chain seq x y z
N MET A 1 -9.34 5.81 14.82
CA MET A 1 -10.77 6.03 14.49
C MET A 1 -10.87 6.96 13.30
N ILE A 2 -11.63 6.57 12.26
CA ILE A 2 -11.77 7.33 11.01
C ILE A 2 -13.03 8.20 11.08
N GLN A 3 -12.91 9.47 10.67
CA GLN A 3 -14.05 10.40 10.57
C GLN A 3 -13.93 11.20 9.26
N PHE A 4 -15.08 11.46 8.61
CA PHE A 4 -15.13 12.32 7.43
C PHE A 4 -16.03 13.52 7.74
N PHE A 5 -15.61 14.67 7.23
CA PHE A 5 -16.41 15.89 7.27
C PHE A 5 -16.62 16.41 5.84
N CYS A 6 -17.80 16.86 5.53
CA CYS A 6 -18.12 17.53 4.27
C CYS A 6 -18.43 18.98 4.57
N ASP A 7 -17.64 19.90 4.00
CA ASP A 7 -17.80 21.34 4.21
C ASP A 7 -17.93 21.71 5.72
N GLY A 8 -17.13 21.04 6.57
CA GLY A 8 -17.12 21.21 8.02
C GLY A 8 -18.26 20.51 8.79
N GLN A 9 -19.18 19.81 8.10
CA GLN A 9 -20.25 19.02 8.72
C GLN A 9 -19.88 17.54 8.75
N LEU A 10 -20.28 16.83 9.83
CA LEU A 10 -20.02 15.40 9.96
C LEU A 10 -20.66 14.62 8.81
N LEU A 11 -19.84 13.88 8.05
CA LEU A 11 -20.28 12.97 6.99
C LEU A 11 -20.20 11.51 7.44
N TYR A 12 -19.15 11.14 8.18
CA TYR A 12 -18.97 9.77 8.67
C TYR A 12 -18.33 9.74 10.05
N ASP A 13 -18.95 8.97 10.93
CA ASP A 13 -18.38 8.57 12.21
C ASP A 13 -18.83 7.12 12.50
N PRO A 14 -17.91 6.16 12.65
CA PRO A 14 -18.27 4.75 12.86
C PRO A 14 -19.09 4.50 14.12
N ARG A 15 -19.11 5.46 15.07
CA ARG A 15 -19.91 5.40 16.30
C ARG A 15 -21.35 5.85 16.10
N ASN A 16 -21.65 6.47 14.97
CA ASN A 16 -22.98 7.01 14.70
C ASN A 16 -23.58 6.30 13.46
N PRO A 17 -24.52 5.36 13.65
CA PRO A 17 -25.09 4.59 12.56
C PRO A 17 -25.88 5.45 11.54
N ASP A 18 -26.36 6.64 11.95
CA ASP A 18 -27.07 7.53 11.04
C ASP A 18 -26.15 8.17 10.00
N TYR A 19 -24.84 8.23 10.29
CA TYR A 19 -23.77 8.75 9.43
C TYR A 19 -22.90 7.61 8.88
N ALA A 20 -23.51 6.47 8.59
CA ALA A 20 -22.78 5.33 8.02
C ALA A 20 -22.51 5.54 6.51
N ILE A 21 -21.28 5.29 6.11
CA ILE A 21 -20.89 5.16 4.70
C ILE A 21 -20.37 3.73 4.46
N TYR A 22 -20.35 3.31 3.20
CA TYR A 22 -19.98 1.97 2.81
C TYR A 22 -18.80 2.00 1.86
N GLU A 23 -17.92 1.01 1.99
CA GLU A 23 -16.73 0.82 1.16
C GLU A 23 -15.85 2.08 1.01
N PRO A 24 -15.56 2.82 2.10
CA PRO A 24 -14.71 4.00 2.00
C PRO A 24 -13.26 3.57 1.69
N LYS A 25 -12.76 4.03 0.54
CA LYS A 25 -11.41 3.73 0.06
C LYS A 25 -10.69 5.01 -0.35
N CYS A 26 -9.41 5.08 -0.02
CA CYS A 26 -8.55 6.19 -0.38
C CYS A 26 -7.32 5.66 -1.11
N GLU A 27 -7.09 6.18 -2.32
CA GLU A 27 -5.92 5.89 -3.12
C GLU A 27 -5.01 7.10 -3.12
N LEU A 28 -3.80 6.92 -2.64
CA LEU A 28 -2.77 7.95 -2.58
C LEU A 28 -1.55 7.48 -3.36
N GLU A 29 -0.98 8.37 -4.17
CA GLU A 29 0.25 8.11 -4.90
C GLU A 29 1.08 9.40 -4.97
N VAL A 30 2.39 9.30 -4.86
CA VAL A 30 3.27 10.48 -4.97
C VAL A 30 3.15 11.10 -6.37
N ASN A 31 3.16 12.40 -6.45
CA ASN A 31 2.98 13.15 -7.69
C ASN A 31 1.65 12.88 -8.41
N LYS A 32 0.62 12.48 -7.67
CA LYS A 32 -0.75 12.31 -8.17
C LYS A 32 -1.74 13.02 -7.25
N THR A 33 -2.90 13.30 -7.78
CA THR A 33 -3.97 13.96 -7.03
C THR A 33 -4.49 13.10 -5.87
N GLY A 34 -4.45 11.77 -6.03
CA GLY A 34 -5.12 10.85 -5.12
C GLY A 34 -6.64 10.83 -5.35
N SER A 35 -7.31 9.87 -4.73
CA SER A 35 -8.77 9.76 -4.79
C SER A 35 -9.36 9.23 -3.50
N LEU A 36 -10.62 9.56 -3.24
CA LEU A 36 -11.45 8.99 -2.19
C LEU A 36 -12.76 8.51 -2.81
N THR A 37 -13.16 7.28 -2.52
CA THR A 37 -14.44 6.72 -2.97
C THR A 37 -15.20 6.16 -1.78
N PHE A 38 -16.52 6.34 -1.77
CA PHE A 38 -17.43 5.75 -0.78
C PHE A 38 -18.86 5.70 -1.31
N THR A 39 -19.68 4.94 -0.63
CA THR A 39 -21.10 4.78 -0.98
C THR A 39 -21.98 5.22 0.19
N ILE A 40 -23.06 5.94 -0.09
CA ILE A 40 -24.05 6.38 0.89
C ILE A 40 -25.46 5.99 0.48
N LEU A 41 -26.30 5.69 1.47
CA LEU A 41 -27.71 5.35 1.27
C LEU A 41 -28.58 6.61 1.20
N PRO A 42 -29.77 6.54 0.58
CA PRO A 42 -30.71 7.67 0.53
C PRO A 42 -31.16 8.20 1.91
N THR A 43 -31.02 7.40 2.96
CA THR A 43 -31.36 7.78 4.34
C THR A 43 -30.27 8.58 5.04
N HIS A 44 -29.10 8.70 4.42
CA HIS A 44 -27.96 9.40 5.03
C HIS A 44 -28.23 10.91 5.11
N PRO A 45 -28.00 11.58 6.27
CA PRO A 45 -28.31 13.02 6.46
C PRO A 45 -27.64 13.94 5.43
N MET A 46 -26.43 13.58 4.96
CA MET A 46 -25.67 14.37 3.99
C MET A 46 -25.91 13.95 2.53
N TYR A 47 -26.91 13.07 2.28
CA TYR A 47 -27.12 12.51 0.94
C TYR A 47 -27.33 13.59 -0.15
N ASP A 48 -28.13 14.63 0.14
CA ASP A 48 -28.43 15.71 -0.80
C ASP A 48 -27.45 16.90 -0.70
N ALA A 49 -26.58 16.90 0.31
CA ALA A 49 -25.62 17.99 0.54
C ALA A 49 -24.37 17.88 -0.34
N LEU A 50 -24.04 16.69 -0.84
CA LEU A 50 -22.85 16.45 -1.64
C LEU A 50 -22.98 17.06 -3.04
N GLN A 51 -22.24 18.13 -3.31
CA GLN A 51 -22.25 18.87 -4.57
C GLN A 51 -20.98 18.57 -5.39
N LYS A 52 -21.17 18.14 -6.66
CA LYS A 52 -20.07 17.90 -7.60
C LYS A 52 -19.24 19.16 -7.83
N MET A 53 -17.94 19.03 -7.93
CA MET A 53 -16.94 20.08 -8.17
C MET A 53 -16.93 21.21 -7.12
N LYS A 54 -17.60 21.01 -5.99
CA LYS A 54 -17.75 22.03 -4.96
C LYS A 54 -17.50 21.53 -3.55
N SER A 55 -18.21 20.48 -3.11
CA SER A 55 -18.07 19.98 -1.74
C SER A 55 -16.69 19.39 -1.51
N GLU A 56 -16.04 19.77 -0.39
CA GLU A 56 -14.75 19.24 0.07
C GLU A 56 -14.99 18.25 1.21
N ILE A 57 -14.40 17.05 1.08
CA ILE A 57 -14.44 15.99 2.07
C ILE A 57 -13.09 15.94 2.79
N GLU A 58 -13.07 16.29 4.05
CA GLU A 58 -11.89 16.15 4.90
C GLU A 58 -11.91 14.80 5.61
N VAL A 59 -10.78 14.10 5.58
CA VAL A 59 -10.60 12.78 6.20
C VAL A 59 -9.67 12.92 7.39
N TYR A 60 -10.11 12.41 8.54
CA TYR A 60 -9.33 12.38 9.77
C TYR A 60 -9.21 10.95 10.28
N GLN A 61 -8.04 10.59 10.78
CA GLN A 61 -7.80 9.35 11.50
C GLN A 61 -7.19 9.67 12.86
N ASP A 62 -7.85 9.20 13.93
CA ASP A 62 -7.42 9.44 15.32
C ASP A 62 -7.21 10.92 15.65
N GLY A 63 -8.00 11.80 14.99
CA GLY A 63 -7.90 13.26 15.13
C GLY A 63 -6.79 13.91 14.29
N GLU A 64 -6.00 13.13 13.56
CA GLU A 64 -5.00 13.63 12.61
C GLU A 64 -5.62 13.78 11.22
N PHE A 65 -5.39 14.93 10.59
CA PHE A 65 -5.82 15.19 9.21
C PHE A 65 -5.03 14.33 8.22
N LEU A 66 -5.75 13.54 7.41
CA LEU A 66 -5.15 12.69 6.36
C LEU A 66 -5.13 13.36 5.00
N GLY A 67 -6.15 14.13 4.67
CA GLY A 67 -6.27 14.81 3.40
C GLY A 67 -7.66 15.38 3.18
N ALA A 68 -7.77 16.23 2.17
CA ALA A 68 -9.04 16.76 1.69
C ALA A 68 -9.24 16.40 0.23
N TYR A 69 -10.51 16.18 -0.14
CA TYR A 69 -10.91 15.64 -1.43
C TYR A 69 -12.13 16.37 -1.93
N ARG A 70 -12.09 16.89 -3.15
CA ARG A 70 -13.24 17.50 -3.81
C ARG A 70 -14.14 16.41 -4.40
N VAL A 71 -15.46 16.53 -4.20
CA VAL A 71 -16.42 15.63 -4.86
C VAL A 71 -16.38 15.85 -6.37
N LEU A 72 -15.88 14.85 -7.11
CA LEU A 72 -15.79 14.89 -8.57
C LEU A 72 -17.07 14.38 -9.21
N ASN A 73 -17.47 13.14 -8.89
CA ASN A 73 -18.63 12.48 -9.47
C ASN A 73 -19.50 11.83 -8.40
N THR A 74 -20.77 11.68 -8.74
CA THR A 74 -21.74 10.89 -7.96
C THR A 74 -22.56 10.04 -8.92
N ASP A 75 -22.53 8.74 -8.72
CA ASP A 75 -23.27 7.77 -9.51
C ASP A 75 -24.40 7.18 -8.67
N LEU A 76 -25.58 7.02 -9.26
CA LEU A 76 -26.77 6.47 -8.61
C LEU A 76 -27.09 5.12 -9.23
N ASP A 77 -27.33 4.14 -8.40
CA ASP A 77 -27.85 2.86 -8.82
C ASP A 77 -29.40 2.86 -8.91
N PHE A 78 -29.99 1.70 -9.24
CA PHE A 78 -31.45 1.52 -9.32
C PHE A 78 -32.17 1.80 -7.99
N ASN A 79 -31.51 1.63 -6.85
CA ASN A 79 -32.07 1.85 -5.52
C ASN A 79 -31.78 3.26 -4.99
N ASN A 80 -31.24 4.15 -5.82
CA ASN A 80 -30.74 5.46 -5.46
C ASN A 80 -29.57 5.40 -4.45
N ILE A 81 -28.86 4.30 -4.37
CA ILE A 81 -27.60 4.23 -3.62
C ILE A 81 -26.56 5.06 -4.36
N LYS A 82 -25.94 6.00 -3.66
CA LYS A 82 -25.03 6.98 -4.25
C LYS A 82 -23.57 6.57 -4.01
N THR A 83 -22.85 6.26 -5.09
CA THR A 83 -21.39 6.13 -5.06
C THR A 83 -20.76 7.49 -5.34
N VAL A 84 -19.89 7.93 -4.45
CA VAL A 84 -19.22 9.23 -4.51
C VAL A 84 -17.75 8.98 -4.83
N THR A 85 -17.27 9.66 -5.88
CA THR A 85 -15.86 9.67 -6.26
C THR A 85 -15.32 11.07 -6.06
N CYS A 86 -14.23 11.18 -5.29
CA CYS A 86 -13.57 12.43 -4.99
C CYS A 86 -12.12 12.40 -5.46
N GLU A 87 -11.57 13.56 -5.75
CA GLU A 87 -10.18 13.79 -6.12
C GLU A 87 -9.47 14.65 -5.08
N GLY A 88 -8.18 14.40 -4.84
CA GLY A 88 -7.41 15.13 -3.83
C GLY A 88 -7.06 16.56 -4.25
N GLU A 89 -6.56 17.33 -3.31
CA GLU A 89 -6.36 18.78 -3.45
C GLU A 89 -5.47 19.20 -4.63
N LEU A 90 -4.49 18.38 -5.05
CA LEU A 90 -3.66 18.69 -6.23
C LEU A 90 -4.48 18.78 -7.53
N ALA A 91 -5.69 18.21 -7.57
CA ALA A 91 -6.58 18.31 -8.72
C ALA A 91 -7.05 19.75 -9.01
N TYR A 92 -7.03 20.63 -8.02
CA TYR A 92 -7.34 22.05 -8.26
C TYR A 92 -6.40 22.70 -9.29
N LEU A 93 -5.17 22.20 -9.43
CA LEU A 93 -4.22 22.69 -10.45
C LEU A 93 -4.65 22.38 -11.91
N LEU A 94 -5.65 21.50 -12.08
CA LEU A 94 -6.30 21.24 -13.37
C LEU A 94 -7.37 22.28 -13.71
N ASP A 95 -7.82 23.09 -12.74
CA ASP A 95 -8.88 24.08 -12.92
C ASP A 95 -8.36 25.41 -13.51
N SER A 96 -7.05 25.55 -13.76
CA SER A 96 -6.41 26.74 -14.30
C SER A 96 -5.49 26.41 -15.48
N VAL A 97 -5.19 27.38 -16.31
CA VAL A 97 -4.32 27.24 -17.47
C VAL A 97 -3.20 28.27 -17.44
N GLN A 98 -2.01 27.88 -17.87
CA GLN A 98 -0.86 28.75 -18.00
C GLN A 98 -0.89 29.44 -19.38
N ARG A 99 -1.01 30.78 -19.38
CA ARG A 99 -1.02 31.57 -20.63
C ARG A 99 0.33 31.49 -21.32
N PRO A 100 0.39 31.67 -22.66
CA PRO A 100 1.65 31.60 -23.39
C PRO A 100 2.71 32.51 -22.78
N ALA A 101 3.81 31.91 -22.37
CA ALA A 101 4.97 32.60 -21.83
C ALA A 101 6.24 31.78 -22.05
N GLU A 102 7.36 32.47 -22.09
CA GLU A 102 8.69 31.90 -22.27
C GLU A 102 9.62 32.44 -21.18
N TYR A 103 10.31 31.55 -20.51
CA TYR A 103 11.19 31.84 -19.38
C TYR A 103 12.60 31.33 -19.67
N HIS A 104 13.58 32.21 -19.49
CA HIS A 104 15.00 31.93 -19.64
C HIS A 104 15.71 32.22 -18.33
N ASP A 105 16.62 31.33 -17.95
CA ASP A 105 17.50 31.50 -16.77
C ASP A 105 16.71 31.79 -15.46
N ILE A 106 15.50 31.23 -15.36
CA ILE A 106 14.67 31.36 -14.17
C ILE A 106 15.05 30.25 -13.18
N SER A 107 15.03 30.51 -11.87
CA SER A 107 15.21 29.47 -10.86
C SER A 107 14.02 28.55 -10.83
N VAL A 108 14.23 27.31 -10.32
CA VAL A 108 13.13 26.34 -10.14
C VAL A 108 12.08 26.89 -9.18
N GLU A 109 12.51 27.55 -8.11
CA GLU A 109 11.64 28.20 -7.11
C GLU A 109 10.79 29.29 -7.75
N ASP A 110 11.41 30.24 -8.46
CA ASP A 110 10.68 31.34 -9.08
C ASP A 110 9.72 30.88 -10.19
N TYR A 111 10.09 29.83 -10.93
CA TYR A 111 9.19 29.25 -11.94
C TYR A 111 8.00 28.55 -11.29
N PHE A 112 8.23 27.76 -10.23
CA PHE A 112 7.16 27.12 -9.50
C PHE A 112 6.22 28.13 -8.83
N ASP A 113 6.77 29.16 -8.20
CA ASP A 113 6.00 30.30 -7.65
C ASP A 113 5.15 30.98 -8.71
N THR A 114 5.71 31.20 -9.91
CA THR A 114 4.98 31.80 -11.03
C THR A 114 3.80 30.95 -11.46
N LEU A 115 3.99 29.61 -11.60
CA LEU A 115 2.89 28.71 -11.96
C LEU A 115 1.76 28.73 -10.92
N ILE A 116 2.11 28.73 -9.64
CA ILE A 116 1.10 28.75 -8.56
C ILE A 116 0.44 30.13 -8.43
N SER A 117 1.18 31.22 -8.63
CA SER A 117 0.59 32.57 -8.66
C SER A 117 -0.43 32.71 -9.79
N ASN A 118 -0.08 32.26 -11.00
CA ASN A 118 -0.99 32.29 -12.15
C ASN A 118 -2.24 31.41 -11.90
N HIS A 119 -2.06 30.26 -11.24
CA HIS A 119 -3.17 29.43 -10.82
C HIS A 119 -4.10 30.18 -9.86
N ASN A 120 -3.54 30.81 -8.83
CA ASN A 120 -4.30 31.53 -7.82
C ASN A 120 -5.08 32.72 -8.41
N ASP A 121 -4.55 33.35 -9.46
CA ASP A 121 -5.23 34.44 -10.17
C ASP A 121 -6.43 33.95 -11.01
N ASP A 122 -6.44 32.66 -11.39
CA ASP A 122 -7.47 32.06 -12.23
C ASP A 122 -8.62 31.42 -11.46
N VAL A 123 -8.43 31.11 -10.17
CA VAL A 123 -9.38 30.31 -9.38
C VAL A 123 -9.91 31.07 -8.17
N ASP A 124 -11.03 30.57 -7.61
CA ASP A 124 -11.62 31.10 -6.38
C ASP A 124 -10.70 30.84 -5.17
N GLU A 125 -10.82 31.65 -4.12
CA GLU A 125 -9.97 31.65 -2.92
C GLU A 125 -9.87 30.26 -2.23
N ASP A 126 -10.96 29.49 -2.26
CA ASP A 126 -11.04 28.15 -1.68
C ASP A 126 -10.24 27.09 -2.44
N LYS A 127 -9.73 27.42 -3.65
CA LYS A 127 -8.89 26.53 -4.48
C LYS A 127 -7.43 26.94 -4.54
N GLN A 128 -7.08 28.09 -3.96
CA GLN A 128 -5.74 28.64 -4.00
C GLN A 128 -4.73 27.88 -3.15
N PHE A 129 -3.46 27.99 -3.51
CA PHE A 129 -2.33 27.42 -2.79
C PHE A 129 -1.35 28.51 -2.33
N SER A 130 -0.78 28.34 -1.16
CA SER A 130 0.46 29.02 -0.77
C SER A 130 1.64 28.14 -1.15
N VAL A 131 2.67 28.71 -1.73
CA VAL A 131 3.92 27.97 -1.99
C VAL A 131 4.65 27.77 -0.66
N GLY A 132 5.10 26.55 -0.43
CA GLY A 132 5.84 26.15 0.76
C GLY A 132 7.33 25.99 0.45
N ALA A 133 7.87 24.79 0.70
CA ALA A 133 9.28 24.50 0.46
C ALA A 133 9.52 24.11 -1.02
N VAL A 134 10.47 24.77 -1.69
CA VAL A 134 11.02 24.36 -2.97
C VAL A 134 12.48 24.00 -2.77
N THR A 135 12.82 22.70 -2.90
CA THR A 135 14.19 22.20 -2.66
C THR A 135 14.81 21.54 -3.89
N VAL A 136 14.01 21.34 -4.93
CA VAL A 136 14.50 20.84 -6.22
C VAL A 136 15.23 21.98 -6.93
N THR A 137 16.40 21.70 -7.49
CA THR A 137 17.23 22.66 -8.21
C THR A 137 17.57 22.11 -9.59
N ASP A 138 17.76 22.97 -10.57
CA ASP A 138 18.38 22.59 -11.83
C ASP A 138 19.90 22.61 -11.66
N PRO A 139 20.61 21.47 -11.86
CA PRO A 139 22.08 21.42 -11.74
C PRO A 139 22.82 22.39 -12.64
N ASN A 140 22.21 22.85 -13.73
CA ASN A 140 22.79 23.77 -14.69
C ASN A 140 22.39 25.23 -14.45
N ASP A 141 21.54 25.49 -13.45
CA ASP A 141 21.02 26.82 -13.07
C ASP A 141 20.48 27.64 -14.25
N SER A 142 19.90 26.95 -15.24
CA SER A 142 19.46 27.56 -16.52
C SER A 142 18.14 26.91 -16.97
N LEU A 143 17.09 27.17 -16.22
CA LEU A 143 15.78 26.64 -16.56
C LEU A 143 15.23 27.44 -17.77
N TYR A 144 15.06 26.76 -18.91
CA TYR A 144 14.32 27.27 -20.06
C TYR A 144 12.99 26.55 -20.17
N ARG A 145 11.88 27.29 -20.11
CA ARG A 145 10.53 26.70 -20.13
C ARG A 145 9.60 27.56 -20.99
N ILE A 146 8.78 26.87 -21.74
CA ILE A 146 7.69 27.44 -22.53
C ILE A 146 6.40 26.75 -22.11
N HIS A 147 5.35 27.53 -21.94
CA HIS A 147 3.99 26.98 -21.81
C HIS A 147 3.03 27.74 -22.74
N ASN A 148 1.96 27.04 -23.17
CA ASN A 148 1.02 27.54 -24.16
C ASN A 148 -0.38 26.95 -23.93
N TYR A 149 -1.07 27.43 -22.91
CA TYR A 149 -2.41 26.99 -22.49
C TYR A 149 -2.52 25.57 -21.93
N GLU A 150 -1.42 24.96 -21.53
CA GLU A 150 -1.47 23.75 -20.72
C GLU A 150 -2.08 24.06 -19.36
N SER A 151 -2.71 23.07 -18.70
CA SER A 151 -3.15 23.21 -17.31
C SER A 151 -1.94 23.46 -16.39
N THR A 152 -2.18 24.07 -15.24
CA THR A 152 -1.10 24.29 -14.28
C THR A 152 -0.47 22.96 -13.84
N TRP A 153 -1.29 21.89 -13.67
CA TRP A 153 -0.77 20.58 -13.35
C TRP A 153 0.14 20.01 -14.44
N GLU A 154 -0.28 20.08 -15.70
CA GLU A 154 0.57 19.63 -16.82
C GLU A 154 1.89 20.39 -16.87
N CYS A 155 1.90 21.69 -16.60
CA CYS A 155 3.15 22.45 -16.53
C CYS A 155 4.05 22.00 -15.38
N VAL A 156 3.48 21.66 -14.22
CA VAL A 156 4.23 21.13 -13.07
C VAL A 156 4.77 19.73 -13.37
N ASP A 157 3.96 18.86 -13.96
CA ASP A 157 4.34 17.49 -14.28
C ASP A 157 5.40 17.47 -15.39
N ASP A 158 5.10 17.99 -16.58
CA ASP A 158 5.96 17.93 -17.77
C ASP A 158 7.23 18.79 -17.65
N LYS A 159 7.10 20.01 -17.08
CA LYS A 159 8.20 20.97 -17.11
C LYS A 159 9.11 20.90 -15.89
N LEU A 160 8.60 20.34 -14.77
CA LEU A 160 9.35 20.23 -13.53
C LEU A 160 9.58 18.77 -13.14
N ILE A 161 8.54 17.99 -12.86
CA ILE A 161 8.69 16.63 -12.32
C ILE A 161 9.39 15.73 -13.33
N ASP A 162 8.93 15.68 -14.58
CA ASP A 162 9.51 14.81 -15.60
C ASP A 162 10.95 15.20 -15.96
N ARG A 163 11.27 16.50 -15.85
CA ARG A 163 12.58 17.02 -16.25
C ARG A 163 13.63 17.03 -15.15
N LEU A 164 13.20 17.32 -13.91
CA LEU A 164 14.09 17.53 -12.77
C LEU A 164 13.91 16.47 -11.68
N GLY A 165 12.86 15.66 -11.78
CA GLY A 165 12.47 14.75 -10.72
C GLY A 165 11.84 15.50 -9.54
N GLY A 166 11.93 14.89 -8.36
CA GLY A 166 11.37 15.46 -7.15
C GLY A 166 9.90 15.11 -6.93
N TYR A 167 9.33 15.70 -5.89
CA TYR A 167 8.00 15.37 -5.40
C TYR A 167 7.20 16.62 -5.10
N VAL A 168 5.96 16.64 -5.60
CA VAL A 168 4.97 17.65 -5.25
C VAL A 168 4.02 17.08 -4.20
N ARG A 169 3.79 17.83 -3.14
CA ARG A 169 2.84 17.46 -2.09
C ARG A 169 2.00 18.64 -1.66
N CYS A 170 0.74 18.35 -1.31
CA CYS A 170 -0.13 19.30 -0.63
C CYS A 170 -0.19 18.98 0.86
N ARG A 171 -0.19 20.01 1.70
CA ARG A 171 -0.38 19.92 3.15
C ARG A 171 -1.12 21.13 3.70
N ARG A 172 -1.74 21.01 4.85
CA ARG A 172 -2.38 22.13 5.54
C ARG A 172 -1.43 22.70 6.60
N VAL A 173 -1.11 23.99 6.48
CA VAL A 173 -0.31 24.73 7.46
C VAL A 173 -1.18 25.84 8.06
N ASN A 174 -1.54 25.72 9.34
CA ASN A 174 -2.48 26.62 9.99
C ASN A 174 -3.80 26.80 9.23
N GLY A 175 -4.31 25.71 8.64
CA GLY A 175 -5.53 25.71 7.83
C GLY A 175 -5.35 26.18 6.37
N VAL A 176 -4.17 26.67 6.01
CA VAL A 176 -3.87 27.12 4.64
C VAL A 176 -3.34 25.95 3.81
N ARG A 177 -3.91 25.77 2.61
CA ARG A 177 -3.45 24.80 1.62
C ARG A 177 -2.07 25.22 1.12
N THR A 178 -1.07 24.42 1.42
CA THR A 178 0.34 24.71 1.08
C THR A 178 0.88 23.63 0.16
N ILE A 179 1.49 24.04 -0.95
CA ILE A 179 2.11 23.15 -1.94
C ILE A 179 3.63 23.24 -1.85
N ASP A 180 4.30 22.11 -1.74
CA ASP A 180 5.76 22.00 -1.72
C ASP A 180 6.24 21.29 -3.00
N TYR A 181 7.44 21.65 -3.50
CA TYR A 181 8.16 20.89 -4.52
C TYR A 181 9.55 20.51 -4.01
N VAL A 182 9.72 19.25 -3.62
CA VAL A 182 10.85 18.81 -2.79
C VAL A 182 11.61 17.63 -3.37
N THR A 183 12.91 17.54 -3.06
CA THR A 183 13.77 16.41 -3.45
C THR A 183 13.52 15.17 -2.63
N SER A 184 12.97 15.30 -1.42
CA SER A 184 12.60 14.19 -0.55
C SER A 184 11.21 14.44 0.06
N TYR A 185 10.46 13.36 0.23
CA TYR A 185 9.08 13.40 0.71
C TYR A 185 8.96 12.50 1.95
N GLY A 186 8.19 12.92 2.94
CA GLY A 186 7.99 12.15 4.18
C GLY A 186 9.21 12.12 5.12
N ASN A 187 9.11 11.26 6.11
CA ASN A 187 10.12 11.06 7.15
C ASN A 187 10.64 9.61 7.13
N VAL A 188 11.69 9.33 7.90
CA VAL A 188 12.06 7.95 8.20
C VAL A 188 11.08 7.43 9.25
N ASN A 189 10.22 6.50 8.85
CA ASN A 189 9.23 5.90 9.72
C ASN A 189 9.90 4.89 10.66
N THR A 190 9.49 4.87 11.91
CA THR A 190 10.03 3.95 12.93
C THR A 190 9.46 2.55 12.82
N GLN A 191 8.32 2.38 12.15
CA GLN A 191 7.72 1.09 11.86
C GLN A 191 8.59 0.32 10.86
N ILE A 192 8.74 -0.98 11.06
CA ILE A 192 9.46 -1.87 10.15
C ILE A 192 8.45 -2.77 9.47
N ILE A 193 8.54 -2.89 8.15
CA ILE A 193 7.80 -3.89 7.39
C ILE A 193 8.65 -5.17 7.35
N ARG A 194 8.17 -6.24 8.02
CA ARG A 194 8.92 -7.47 8.18
C ARG A 194 8.14 -8.69 7.74
N PHE A 195 8.82 -9.57 6.98
CA PHE A 195 8.26 -10.87 6.60
C PHE A 195 8.00 -11.74 7.85
N GLY A 196 6.78 -12.32 7.90
CA GLY A 196 6.35 -13.12 9.05
C GLY A 196 5.76 -12.31 10.22
N GLU A 197 5.75 -10.96 10.15
CA GLU A 197 5.15 -10.09 11.16
C GLU A 197 3.94 -9.33 10.61
N ASN A 198 4.16 -8.41 9.66
CA ASN A 198 3.13 -7.54 9.14
C ASN A 198 3.04 -7.48 7.60
N ILE A 199 3.84 -8.26 6.88
CA ILE A 199 3.67 -8.47 5.44
C ILE A 199 2.64 -9.57 5.22
N LEU A 200 1.55 -9.28 4.52
CA LEU A 200 0.54 -10.27 4.12
C LEU A 200 0.82 -10.86 2.75
N ASP A 201 1.25 -10.01 1.84
CA ASP A 201 1.60 -10.39 0.47
C ASP A 201 2.73 -9.51 -0.03
N LEU A 202 3.59 -10.06 -0.87
CA LEU A 202 4.70 -9.36 -1.48
C LEU A 202 4.83 -9.80 -2.93
N THR A 203 4.64 -8.85 -3.83
CA THR A 203 4.93 -9.03 -5.24
C THR A 203 6.15 -8.21 -5.60
N ARG A 204 7.13 -8.87 -6.21
CA ARG A 204 8.34 -8.24 -6.71
C ARG A 204 8.32 -8.28 -8.22
N ASP A 205 8.16 -7.12 -8.84
CA ASP A 205 8.22 -6.95 -10.27
C ASP A 205 9.61 -6.41 -10.65
N ILE A 206 10.38 -7.21 -11.36
CA ILE A 206 11.71 -6.83 -11.85
C ILE A 206 11.56 -6.54 -13.33
N ARG A 207 11.61 -5.25 -13.68
CA ARG A 207 11.45 -4.80 -15.05
C ARG A 207 12.78 -4.72 -15.76
N GLY A 208 12.97 -5.60 -16.75
CA GLY A 208 14.13 -5.60 -17.63
C GLY A 208 13.94 -4.74 -18.88
N GLU A 209 12.69 -4.40 -19.24
CA GLU A 209 12.36 -3.58 -20.42
C GLU A 209 12.91 -2.15 -20.34
N ASP A 210 13.10 -1.64 -19.12
CA ASP A 210 13.65 -0.30 -18.88
C ASP A 210 15.18 -0.27 -18.95
N ILE A 211 15.83 -1.42 -18.98
CA ILE A 211 17.30 -1.48 -19.03
C ILE A 211 17.81 -0.91 -20.34
N ALA A 212 18.76 0.02 -20.22
CA ALA A 212 19.61 0.47 -21.31
C ALA A 212 21.07 0.37 -20.90
N THR A 213 21.92 -0.18 -21.76
CA THR A 213 23.35 -0.27 -21.52
C THR A 213 24.14 0.72 -22.38
N VAL A 214 23.46 1.29 -23.37
CA VAL A 214 23.94 2.37 -24.24
C VAL A 214 22.81 3.39 -24.42
N LEU A 215 23.13 4.64 -24.22
CA LEU A 215 22.17 5.74 -24.36
C LEU A 215 22.62 6.69 -25.45
N VAL A 216 21.72 7.04 -26.35
CA VAL A 216 21.89 8.12 -27.33
C VAL A 216 21.07 9.31 -26.85
N PRO A 217 21.64 10.27 -26.11
CA PRO A 217 20.93 11.46 -25.70
C PRO A 217 20.83 12.44 -26.88
N LEU A 218 19.60 12.93 -27.09
CA LEU A 218 19.28 13.90 -28.16
C LEU A 218 18.83 15.20 -27.52
N GLY A 219 19.47 16.30 -27.88
CA GLY A 219 19.12 17.63 -27.40
C GLY A 219 18.17 18.38 -28.35
N ALA A 220 18.10 19.69 -28.17
CA ALA A 220 17.28 20.58 -28.99
C ALA A 220 17.52 20.40 -30.49
N THR A 221 16.47 20.57 -31.26
CA THR A 221 16.54 20.57 -32.73
C THR A 221 16.99 21.93 -33.23
N ASP A 222 18.02 21.94 -34.03
CA ASP A 222 18.45 23.17 -34.73
C ASP A 222 17.40 23.56 -35.77
N GLU A 223 16.87 24.78 -35.66
CA GLU A 223 15.77 25.26 -36.49
C GLU A 223 16.13 25.43 -37.98
N GLU A 224 17.42 25.68 -38.27
CA GLU A 224 17.87 25.89 -39.65
C GLU A 224 18.13 24.55 -40.38
N THR A 225 18.70 23.61 -39.66
CA THR A 225 19.14 22.31 -40.24
C THR A 225 18.19 21.17 -40.00
N GLY A 226 17.29 21.28 -39.00
CA GLY A 226 16.40 20.20 -38.56
C GLY A 226 17.12 19.06 -37.87
N VAL A 227 18.39 19.21 -37.49
CA VAL A 227 19.22 18.18 -36.86
C VAL A 227 19.19 18.34 -35.35
N LYS A 228 18.97 17.22 -34.62
CA LYS A 228 19.02 17.23 -33.15
C LYS A 228 20.47 17.34 -32.65
N LEU A 229 20.68 18.07 -31.60
CA LEU A 229 21.95 18.16 -30.91
C LEU A 229 22.33 16.75 -30.35
N THR A 230 23.60 16.37 -30.54
CA THR A 230 24.16 15.12 -29.99
C THR A 230 25.38 15.41 -29.12
N VAL A 231 25.83 14.42 -28.37
CA VAL A 231 27.04 14.52 -27.54
C VAL A 231 28.34 14.34 -28.31
N ALA A 232 28.27 14.09 -29.62
CA ALA A 232 29.45 13.70 -30.42
C ALA A 232 30.59 14.73 -30.37
N SER A 233 30.31 16.04 -30.31
CA SER A 233 31.31 17.10 -30.26
C SER A 233 32.14 17.15 -28.98
N VAL A 234 31.64 16.52 -27.88
CA VAL A 234 32.26 16.52 -26.55
C VAL A 234 32.54 15.09 -26.04
N ASN A 235 32.32 14.07 -26.88
CA ASN A 235 32.42 12.66 -26.53
C ASN A 235 33.22 11.86 -27.59
N ASP A 236 34.40 12.34 -27.96
CA ASP A 236 35.31 11.69 -28.91
C ASP A 236 34.65 11.27 -30.24
N GLY A 237 33.71 12.06 -30.73
CA GLY A 237 32.96 11.81 -31.96
C GLY A 237 31.84 10.75 -31.85
N LYS A 238 31.60 10.19 -30.66
CA LYS A 238 30.52 9.24 -30.41
C LYS A 238 29.26 10.00 -30.02
N ASP A 239 28.15 9.71 -30.66
CA ASP A 239 26.83 10.25 -30.34
C ASP A 239 26.11 9.51 -29.19
N TYR A 240 26.77 8.54 -28.58
CA TYR A 240 26.22 7.70 -27.53
C TYR A 240 27.15 7.61 -26.31
N ILE A 241 26.54 7.24 -25.17
CA ILE A 241 27.23 6.96 -23.90
C ILE A 241 27.01 5.48 -23.57
N GLU A 242 28.01 4.78 -23.03
CA GLU A 242 27.92 3.37 -22.74
C GLU A 242 28.35 3.02 -21.29
N ALA A 243 27.58 2.10 -20.67
CA ALA A 243 27.86 1.54 -19.36
C ALA A 243 28.55 0.16 -19.54
N THR A 244 29.90 0.14 -19.59
CA THR A 244 30.68 -1.04 -19.92
C THR A 244 30.38 -2.24 -19.02
N GLU A 245 30.20 -2.03 -17.73
CA GLU A 245 29.85 -3.08 -16.77
C GLU A 245 28.49 -3.70 -17.07
N ALA A 246 27.48 -2.87 -17.34
CA ALA A 246 26.15 -3.34 -17.71
C ALA A 246 26.14 -4.08 -19.06
N ILE A 247 26.95 -3.63 -20.03
CA ILE A 247 27.13 -4.34 -21.31
C ILE A 247 27.67 -5.75 -21.10
N SER A 248 28.58 -5.93 -20.15
CA SER A 248 29.15 -7.26 -19.87
C SER A 248 28.12 -8.27 -19.36
N ILE A 249 27.02 -7.78 -18.76
CA ILE A 249 25.97 -8.60 -18.15
C ILE A 249 24.77 -8.77 -19.07
N TYR A 250 24.25 -7.67 -19.59
CA TYR A 250 23.00 -7.66 -20.35
C TYR A 250 23.22 -7.62 -21.87
N GLY A 251 24.46 -7.47 -22.32
CA GLY A 251 24.75 -7.18 -23.72
C GLY A 251 24.51 -5.71 -24.05
N ARG A 252 24.61 -5.37 -25.34
CA ARG A 252 24.44 -4.01 -25.83
C ARG A 252 22.96 -3.72 -26.11
N ILE A 253 22.32 -2.92 -25.26
CA ILE A 253 20.93 -2.49 -25.38
C ILE A 253 20.94 -0.98 -25.55
N VAL A 254 20.55 -0.51 -26.74
CA VAL A 254 20.61 0.92 -27.11
C VAL A 254 19.23 1.53 -26.98
N LYS A 255 19.13 2.64 -26.24
CA LYS A 255 17.93 3.48 -26.17
C LYS A 255 18.27 4.93 -26.51
N THR A 256 17.26 5.69 -26.92
CA THR A 256 17.32 7.14 -27.09
C THR A 256 16.55 7.84 -25.99
N VAL A 257 17.04 8.97 -25.52
CA VAL A 257 16.30 9.89 -24.64
C VAL A 257 16.40 11.29 -25.22
N GLU A 258 15.29 11.99 -25.28
CA GLU A 258 15.19 13.34 -25.84
C GLU A 258 15.14 14.39 -24.74
N TYR A 259 15.97 15.42 -24.89
CA TYR A 259 16.05 16.60 -24.02
C TYR A 259 15.92 17.85 -24.91
N ASP A 260 14.73 18.11 -25.41
CA ASP A 260 14.48 19.19 -26.41
C ASP A 260 14.81 20.60 -25.89
N ASP A 261 14.97 20.74 -24.59
CA ASP A 261 15.37 21.95 -23.88
C ASP A 261 16.90 22.14 -23.77
N VAL A 262 17.70 21.13 -24.10
CA VAL A 262 19.16 21.16 -23.96
C VAL A 262 19.81 21.58 -25.26
N THR A 263 20.39 22.79 -25.28
CA THR A 263 21.08 23.39 -26.45
C THR A 263 22.60 23.26 -26.40
N VAL A 264 23.17 22.75 -25.28
CA VAL A 264 24.63 22.65 -25.07
C VAL A 264 25.04 21.18 -24.94
N ALA A 265 25.97 20.73 -25.80
CA ALA A 265 26.41 19.33 -25.85
C ALA A 265 27.03 18.80 -24.55
N SER A 266 27.76 19.62 -23.79
CA SER A 266 28.33 19.22 -22.49
C SER A 266 27.24 18.98 -21.43
N ASN A 267 26.16 19.79 -21.44
CA ASN A 267 25.03 19.62 -20.56
C ASN A 267 24.24 18.36 -20.94
N LEU A 268 24.08 18.11 -22.24
CA LEU A 268 23.49 16.88 -22.76
C LEU A 268 24.27 15.64 -22.34
N LEU A 269 25.60 15.69 -22.38
CA LEU A 269 26.47 14.60 -21.91
C LEU A 269 26.29 14.35 -20.42
N THR A 270 26.22 15.41 -19.61
CA THR A 270 26.02 15.30 -18.15
C THR A 270 24.67 14.68 -17.82
N LYS A 271 23.57 15.18 -18.43
CA LYS A 271 22.22 14.62 -18.24
C LYS A 271 22.13 13.18 -18.72
N GLY A 272 22.62 12.89 -19.93
CA GLY A 272 22.62 11.54 -20.48
C GLY A 272 23.44 10.54 -19.65
N SER A 273 24.57 10.97 -19.08
CA SER A 273 25.38 10.11 -18.19
C SER A 273 24.66 9.78 -16.88
N ALA A 274 23.98 10.76 -16.28
CA ALA A 274 23.18 10.56 -15.09
C ALA A 274 21.99 9.61 -15.36
N GLU A 275 21.34 9.79 -16.49
CA GLU A 275 20.22 8.92 -16.91
C GLU A 275 20.69 7.48 -17.18
N LEU A 276 21.80 7.30 -17.91
CA LEU A 276 22.34 5.97 -18.16
C LEU A 276 22.75 5.26 -16.87
N ALA A 277 23.35 5.97 -15.90
CA ALA A 277 23.71 5.40 -14.59
C ALA A 277 22.48 4.86 -13.84
N THR A 278 21.32 5.34 -14.22
CA THR A 278 20.01 4.97 -13.72
C THR A 278 19.42 3.80 -14.53
N LEU A 279 19.40 3.92 -15.86
CA LEU A 279 18.80 2.92 -16.76
C LEU A 279 19.64 1.63 -16.89
N CYS A 280 20.93 1.66 -16.55
CA CYS A 280 21.78 0.45 -16.62
C CYS A 280 21.52 -0.55 -15.47
N LYS A 281 20.58 -0.28 -14.60
CA LYS A 281 20.18 -1.14 -13.48
C LYS A 281 18.71 -1.56 -13.62
N PRO A 282 18.36 -2.81 -13.27
CA PRO A 282 16.96 -3.22 -13.28
C PRO A 282 16.18 -2.37 -12.27
N SER A 283 14.98 -1.97 -12.65
CA SER A 283 14.04 -1.36 -11.73
C SER A 283 13.23 -2.43 -11.01
N ILE A 284 13.16 -2.34 -9.69
CA ILE A 284 12.40 -3.27 -8.86
C ILE A 284 11.26 -2.50 -8.22
N LEU A 285 10.05 -2.90 -8.55
CA LEU A 285 8.84 -2.40 -7.90
C LEU A 285 8.36 -3.46 -6.92
N LEU A 286 8.29 -3.08 -5.66
CA LEU A 286 7.69 -3.92 -4.62
C LEU A 286 6.27 -3.42 -4.32
N THR A 287 5.31 -4.32 -4.47
CA THR A 287 3.94 -4.09 -4.01
C THR A 287 3.67 -5.04 -2.86
N MET A 288 3.21 -4.51 -1.75
CA MET A 288 2.89 -5.29 -0.56
C MET A 288 1.47 -5.01 -0.12
N THR A 289 0.85 -6.05 0.42
CA THR A 289 -0.26 -5.88 1.35
C THR A 289 0.32 -6.04 2.75
N ALA A 290 0.22 -5.01 3.54
CA ALA A 290 0.75 -5.01 4.90
C ALA A 290 -0.33 -4.51 5.88
N VAL A 291 -0.25 -4.99 7.11
CA VAL A 291 -1.02 -4.42 8.23
C VAL A 291 -0.22 -3.27 8.79
N ASP A 292 -0.83 -2.09 8.82
CA ASP A 292 -0.29 -0.97 9.59
C ASP A 292 -0.49 -1.27 11.09
N LEU A 293 0.61 -1.51 11.79
CA LEU A 293 0.57 -1.85 13.21
C LEU A 293 0.00 -0.71 14.08
N HIS A 294 -0.07 0.51 13.57
CA HIS A 294 -0.79 1.62 14.21
C HIS A 294 -2.26 1.30 14.46
N LEU A 295 -2.88 0.46 13.62
CA LEU A 295 -4.28 0.03 13.80
C LEU A 295 -4.47 -0.87 15.03
N VAL A 296 -3.42 -1.54 15.45
CA VAL A 296 -3.43 -2.46 16.61
C VAL A 296 -2.89 -1.74 17.84
N ASP A 297 -1.89 -0.88 17.67
CA ASP A 297 -1.26 -0.11 18.75
C ASP A 297 -1.01 1.33 18.27
N VAL A 298 -1.81 2.27 18.76
CA VAL A 298 -1.71 3.70 18.40
C VAL A 298 -0.38 4.35 18.82
N SER A 299 0.44 3.68 19.64
CA SER A 299 1.79 4.14 19.96
C SER A 299 2.80 3.88 18.84
N VAL A 300 2.47 3.00 17.91
CA VAL A 300 3.26 2.73 16.70
C VAL A 300 3.02 3.85 15.69
N GLU A 301 4.07 4.36 15.10
CA GLU A 301 3.97 5.40 14.06
C GLU A 301 3.24 4.87 12.83
N ARG A 302 2.23 5.62 12.33
CA ARG A 302 1.48 5.25 11.13
C ARG A 302 2.34 5.32 9.88
N ILE A 303 2.06 4.45 8.92
CA ILE A 303 2.64 4.50 7.57
C ILE A 303 1.98 5.64 6.79
N LYS A 304 2.80 6.60 6.33
CA LYS A 304 2.36 7.75 5.52
C LYS A 304 2.95 7.69 4.12
N LEU A 305 2.23 8.30 3.17
CA LEU A 305 2.74 8.47 1.82
C LEU A 305 4.07 9.23 1.84
N GLY A 306 5.05 8.74 1.10
CA GLY A 306 6.37 9.36 1.01
C GLY A 306 7.33 8.99 2.13
N ASP A 307 6.89 8.30 3.19
CA ASP A 307 7.78 7.85 4.25
C ASP A 307 8.83 6.87 3.73
N SER A 308 10.01 6.92 4.32
CA SER A 308 11.07 5.93 4.11
C SER A 308 10.96 4.86 5.20
N ILE A 309 10.62 3.64 4.81
CA ILE A 309 10.37 2.51 5.72
C ILE A 309 11.43 1.43 5.51
N ARG A 310 11.95 0.89 6.59
CA ARG A 310 12.83 -0.27 6.53
C ARG A 310 12.01 -1.53 6.24
N VAL A 311 12.38 -2.22 5.17
CA VAL A 311 11.78 -3.49 4.76
C VAL A 311 12.79 -4.60 5.01
N ILE A 312 12.38 -5.60 5.79
CA ILE A 312 13.21 -6.76 6.12
C ILE A 312 12.48 -8.01 5.66
N SER A 313 13.09 -8.73 4.73
CA SER A 313 12.61 -10.04 4.29
C SER A 313 13.79 -10.95 3.98
N GLU A 314 14.18 -11.76 4.94
CA GLU A 314 15.30 -12.69 4.76
C GLU A 314 15.08 -13.66 3.58
N PRO A 315 13.87 -14.25 3.38
CA PRO A 315 13.62 -15.14 2.25
C PRO A 315 13.79 -14.47 0.88
N HIS A 316 13.67 -13.13 0.84
CA HIS A 316 13.79 -12.36 -0.40
C HIS A 316 15.10 -11.56 -0.48
N GLY A 317 16.02 -11.74 0.48
CA GLY A 317 17.28 -11.02 0.54
C GLY A 317 17.13 -9.50 0.73
N LEU A 318 16.04 -9.04 1.35
CA LEU A 318 15.74 -7.63 1.52
C LEU A 318 16.05 -7.16 2.95
N ASP A 319 16.85 -6.11 3.06
CA ASP A 319 17.05 -5.30 4.26
C ASP A 319 17.43 -3.89 3.82
N GLU A 320 16.43 -3.12 3.43
CA GLU A 320 16.65 -1.81 2.81
C GLU A 320 15.56 -0.82 3.24
N TYR A 321 15.90 0.47 3.20
CA TYR A 321 14.91 1.55 3.33
C TYR A 321 14.28 1.82 1.97
N MET A 322 12.96 1.80 1.91
CA MET A 322 12.18 2.04 0.71
C MET A 322 11.16 3.13 0.95
N MET A 323 10.95 3.97 -0.05
CA MET A 323 9.94 5.01 0.01
C MET A 323 8.56 4.45 -0.28
N VAL A 324 7.57 4.86 0.50
CA VAL A 324 6.15 4.59 0.25
C VAL A 324 5.68 5.44 -0.94
N LYS A 325 5.52 4.82 -2.09
CA LYS A 325 5.12 5.47 -3.35
C LYS A 325 3.62 5.60 -3.52
N ALA A 326 2.88 4.61 -3.04
CA ALA A 326 1.43 4.65 -3.06
C ALA A 326 0.84 3.92 -1.85
N LEU A 327 -0.34 4.36 -1.45
CA LEU A 327 -1.15 3.73 -0.41
C LEU A 327 -2.56 3.55 -0.95
N SER A 328 -3.07 2.34 -0.87
CA SER A 328 -4.48 2.02 -1.06
C SER A 328 -5.05 1.70 0.33
N LEU A 329 -5.85 2.59 0.87
CA LEU A 329 -6.41 2.48 2.21
C LEU A 329 -7.87 2.06 2.12
N ASP A 330 -8.20 0.90 2.66
CA ASP A 330 -9.57 0.44 2.86
C ASP A 330 -9.94 0.71 4.32
N PHE A 331 -10.79 1.71 4.55
CA PHE A 331 -11.14 2.14 5.92
C PHE A 331 -12.15 1.22 6.60
N GLN A 332 -12.88 0.41 5.83
CA GLN A 332 -13.79 -0.59 6.36
C GLN A 332 -13.09 -1.92 6.61
N HIS A 333 -12.13 -2.27 5.76
CA HIS A 333 -11.35 -3.49 5.81
C HIS A 333 -9.84 -3.18 5.76
N PRO A 334 -9.26 -2.64 6.86
CA PRO A 334 -7.86 -2.20 6.90
C PRO A 334 -6.86 -3.28 6.49
N GLU A 335 -7.21 -4.55 6.68
CA GLU A 335 -6.41 -5.71 6.24
C GLU A 335 -6.25 -5.82 4.71
N ASN A 336 -7.10 -5.15 3.95
CA ASN A 336 -7.01 -5.07 2.49
C ASN A 336 -6.17 -3.88 2.00
N SER A 337 -5.75 -3.02 2.92
CA SER A 337 -4.90 -1.90 2.59
C SER A 337 -3.56 -2.36 2.01
N LYS A 338 -3.08 -1.63 1.00
CA LYS A 338 -1.86 -1.97 0.28
C LYS A 338 -0.86 -0.84 0.38
N VAL A 339 0.38 -1.19 0.61
CA VAL A 339 1.52 -0.28 0.57
C VAL A 339 2.35 -0.63 -0.66
N THR A 340 2.48 0.32 -1.58
CA THR A 340 3.38 0.18 -2.73
C THR A 340 4.67 0.93 -2.41
N LEU A 341 5.77 0.21 -2.37
CA LEU A 341 7.09 0.77 -2.12
C LEU A 341 7.75 1.19 -3.42
N GLY A 342 8.63 2.18 -3.30
CA GLY A 342 9.32 2.74 -4.45
C GLY A 342 10.28 1.77 -5.13
N THR A 343 10.70 2.14 -6.31
CA THR A 343 11.70 1.43 -7.10
C THR A 343 13.03 1.41 -6.36
N VAL A 344 13.52 0.22 -6.06
CA VAL A 344 14.90 0.01 -5.65
C VAL A 344 15.71 -0.30 -6.89
N ARG A 345 16.69 0.55 -7.19
CA ARG A 345 17.66 0.26 -8.23
C ARG A 345 18.82 -0.47 -7.57
N GLN A 346 18.82 -1.78 -7.70
CA GLN A 346 19.86 -2.61 -7.10
C GLN A 346 21.19 -2.46 -7.84
N THR A 347 22.28 -2.60 -7.08
CA THR A 347 23.61 -2.81 -7.67
C THR A 347 23.67 -4.18 -8.36
N LEU A 348 24.41 -4.27 -9.45
CA LEU A 348 24.60 -5.48 -10.26
C LEU A 348 24.95 -6.73 -9.44
N ASP A 349 25.72 -6.58 -8.39
CA ASP A 349 26.12 -7.67 -7.49
C ASP A 349 24.95 -8.33 -6.75
N LYS A 350 23.91 -7.55 -6.38
CA LYS A 350 22.71 -8.09 -5.73
C LYS A 350 21.81 -8.83 -6.72
N ALA A 351 21.67 -8.33 -7.95
CA ALA A 351 20.82 -8.96 -8.96
C ALA A 351 21.31 -10.35 -9.41
N ILE A 352 22.63 -10.59 -9.37
CA ILE A 352 23.26 -11.88 -9.74
C ILE A 352 23.07 -12.94 -8.64
N ASN A 353 23.13 -12.54 -7.36
CA ASN A 353 23.02 -13.47 -6.23
C ASN A 353 21.58 -13.96 -5.97
N GLU A 354 20.58 -13.34 -6.57
CA GLU A 354 19.16 -13.70 -6.39
C GLU A 354 18.67 -14.84 -7.29
N GLY A 355 19.51 -15.35 -8.18
CA GLY A 355 19.21 -16.54 -9.00
C GLY A 355 19.14 -17.86 -8.22
N GLN A 356 19.40 -17.87 -6.91
CA GLN A 356 19.27 -19.06 -6.08
C GLN A 356 17.83 -19.15 -5.54
N LYS A 357 17.08 -20.04 -6.16
CA LYS A 357 15.69 -20.38 -5.80
C LYS A 357 15.59 -20.82 -4.32
N GLN A 358 15.08 -19.95 -3.47
CA GLN A 358 14.57 -20.36 -2.16
C GLN A 358 13.22 -21.09 -2.32
N PRO A 359 12.93 -22.09 -1.52
CA PRO A 359 11.75 -22.93 -1.72
C PRO A 359 10.45 -22.17 -1.43
N TRP A 360 9.67 -21.94 -2.48
CA TRP A 360 8.37 -21.27 -2.46
C TRP A 360 7.38 -21.83 -1.42
N GLN A 361 7.53 -23.09 -1.04
CA GLN A 361 6.66 -23.76 -0.08
C GLN A 361 6.77 -23.25 1.34
N GLU A 362 7.96 -22.81 1.77
CA GLU A 362 8.16 -22.20 3.10
C GLU A 362 7.46 -20.85 3.22
N ILE A 363 7.49 -20.07 2.13
CA ILE A 363 6.82 -18.78 2.03
C ILE A 363 5.29 -18.93 2.11
N LEU A 364 4.72 -19.88 1.37
CA LEU A 364 3.28 -20.13 1.36
C LEU A 364 2.74 -20.63 2.71
N ASN A 365 3.51 -21.42 3.44
CA ASN A 365 3.09 -21.94 4.75
C ASN A 365 3.15 -20.85 5.84
N ALA A 366 4.15 -19.97 5.81
CA ALA A 366 4.23 -18.81 6.70
C ALA A 366 3.09 -17.81 6.42
N GLN A 367 2.75 -17.58 5.15
CA GLN A 367 1.61 -16.74 4.75
C GLN A 367 0.27 -17.27 5.25
N SER A 368 0.02 -18.59 5.15
CA SER A 368 -1.25 -19.16 5.57
C SER A 368 -1.44 -19.10 7.09
N ALA A 369 -0.38 -19.33 7.87
CA ALA A 369 -0.41 -19.19 9.33
C ALA A 369 -0.68 -17.74 9.77
N MET A 370 -0.11 -16.78 9.06
CA MET A 370 -0.26 -15.36 9.35
C MET A 370 -1.66 -14.84 8.96
N ARG A 371 -2.20 -15.24 7.79
CA ARG A 371 -3.59 -14.94 7.40
C ARG A 371 -4.60 -15.46 8.44
N GLN A 372 -4.35 -16.62 9.02
CA GLN A 372 -5.20 -17.20 10.05
C GLN A 372 -5.13 -16.41 11.37
N SER A 373 -3.94 -15.92 11.75
CA SER A 373 -3.77 -15.06 12.93
C SER A 373 -4.47 -13.72 12.76
N ILE A 374 -4.38 -13.12 11.58
CA ILE A 374 -5.06 -11.86 11.26
C ILE A 374 -6.57 -12.02 11.17
N SER A 375 -7.07 -13.14 10.61
CA SER A 375 -8.50 -13.49 10.62
C SER A 375 -9.02 -13.63 12.05
N ASN A 376 -8.24 -14.19 12.96
CA ASN A 376 -8.61 -14.32 14.37
C ASN A 376 -8.66 -12.93 15.06
N VAL A 377 -7.69 -12.05 14.79
CA VAL A 377 -7.71 -10.67 15.29
C VAL A 377 -8.92 -9.90 14.73
N HIS A 378 -9.23 -10.07 13.46
CA HIS A 378 -10.41 -9.47 12.83
C HIS A 378 -11.72 -9.95 13.48
N THR A 379 -11.85 -11.24 13.78
CA THR A 379 -13.01 -11.81 14.48
C THR A 379 -13.14 -11.21 15.88
N ILE A 380 -12.05 -11.07 16.63
CA ILE A 380 -12.04 -10.46 17.96
C ILE A 380 -12.43 -8.99 17.90
N VAL A 381 -11.94 -8.26 16.91
CA VAL A 381 -12.31 -6.85 16.69
C VAL A 381 -13.79 -6.71 16.32
N GLN A 382 -14.34 -7.59 15.48
CA GLN A 382 -15.77 -7.60 15.15
C GLN A 382 -16.65 -7.97 16.36
N GLU A 383 -16.23 -8.92 17.18
CA GLU A 383 -16.91 -9.29 18.41
C GLU A 383 -16.92 -8.12 19.40
N CYS A 384 -15.79 -7.42 19.59
CA CYS A 384 -15.71 -6.19 20.39
C CYS A 384 -16.62 -5.06 19.85
N TYR A 385 -16.67 -4.86 18.54
CA TYR A 385 -17.60 -3.90 17.92
C TYR A 385 -19.05 -4.27 18.13
N SER A 386 -19.40 -5.55 18.02
CA SER A 386 -20.75 -6.07 18.26
C SER A 386 -21.17 -5.91 19.73
N GLU A 387 -20.27 -6.16 20.69
CA GLU A 387 -20.54 -5.92 22.11
C GLU A 387 -20.67 -4.44 22.45
N ILE A 388 -19.81 -3.57 21.90
CA ILE A 388 -19.92 -2.12 22.07
C ILE A 388 -21.25 -1.61 21.50
N SER A 389 -21.69 -2.10 20.34
CA SER A 389 -22.99 -1.73 19.75
C SER A 389 -24.16 -2.22 20.60
N LYS A 390 -24.12 -3.45 21.11
CA LYS A 390 -25.14 -3.97 22.05
C LYS A 390 -25.23 -3.15 23.32
N THR A 391 -24.09 -2.85 23.93
CA THR A 391 -24.02 -2.05 25.16
C THR A 391 -24.53 -0.64 24.92
N ALA A 392 -24.28 -0.04 23.74
CA ALA A 392 -24.83 1.25 23.36
C ALA A 392 -26.36 1.22 23.15
N GLU A 393 -26.91 0.12 22.62
CA GLU A 393 -28.36 -0.07 22.48
C GLU A 393 -29.04 -0.31 23.86
N GLU A 394 -28.42 -1.08 24.74
CA GLU A 394 -28.90 -1.30 26.11
C GLU A 394 -28.89 0.00 26.91
N ILE A 395 -27.81 0.81 26.82
CA ILE A 395 -27.76 2.14 27.45
C ILE A 395 -28.84 3.07 26.86
N ARG A 396 -29.11 3.03 25.54
CA ARG A 396 -30.19 3.82 24.91
C ARG A 396 -31.57 3.38 25.42
N ALA A 397 -31.80 2.09 25.56
CA ALA A 397 -33.06 1.54 26.08
C ALA A 397 -33.29 1.99 27.54
N GLU A 398 -32.28 1.87 28.37
CA GLU A 398 -32.30 2.25 29.79
C GLU A 398 -32.46 3.77 29.98
N VAL A 399 -31.80 4.58 29.15
CA VAL A 399 -32.01 6.04 29.11
C VAL A 399 -33.40 6.40 28.66
N SER A 400 -33.96 5.73 27.63
CA SER A 400 -35.30 5.96 27.14
C SER A 400 -36.37 5.58 28.17
N GLU A 401 -36.19 4.50 28.90
CA GLU A 401 -37.10 4.07 29.96
C GLU A 401 -37.04 4.98 31.20
N SER A 402 -35.84 5.47 31.53
CA SER A 402 -35.64 6.42 32.65
C SER A 402 -36.12 7.84 32.33
N TYR A 403 -36.13 8.24 31.06
CA TYR A 403 -36.56 9.60 30.64
C TYR A 403 -38.09 9.82 30.77
N LEU A 404 -38.85 8.75 30.74
CA LEU A 404 -40.31 8.78 30.90
C LEU A 404 -40.77 8.89 32.38
N ALA A 405 -39.85 8.76 33.33
CA ALA A 405 -40.17 8.66 34.75
C ALA A 405 -39.66 9.81 35.65
N LYS A 406 -38.86 10.77 35.14
CA LYS A 406 -38.23 11.80 36.00
C LYS A 406 -38.40 13.22 35.48
N THR A 407 -39.03 14.06 36.34
CA THR A 407 -39.34 15.50 36.09
C THR A 407 -38.29 16.48 36.66
N ASP A 408 -37.10 16.04 37.02
CA ASP A 408 -36.09 16.91 37.64
C ASP A 408 -34.77 16.91 36.86
N LEU A 409 -34.54 17.99 36.11
CA LEU A 409 -33.43 18.13 35.14
C LEU A 409 -32.05 18.10 35.80
N GLU A 410 -31.91 18.64 37.02
CA GLU A 410 -30.62 18.69 37.72
C GLU A 410 -30.19 17.33 38.27
N THR A 411 -31.14 16.50 38.69
CA THR A 411 -30.89 15.12 39.12
C THR A 411 -30.52 14.25 37.95
N ILE A 412 -31.18 14.42 36.82
CA ILE A 412 -30.89 13.70 35.55
C ILE A 412 -29.47 14.05 35.04
N GLN A 413 -29.05 15.32 35.07
CA GLN A 413 -27.70 15.71 34.64
C GLN A 413 -26.62 15.11 35.53
N ARG A 414 -26.82 15.06 36.85
CA ARG A 414 -25.84 14.49 37.78
C ARG A 414 -25.74 12.97 37.68
N ASP A 415 -26.89 12.29 37.54
CA ASP A 415 -26.95 10.83 37.40
C ASP A 415 -26.39 10.40 36.04
N PHE A 416 -26.64 11.17 34.97
CA PHE A 416 -26.08 10.97 33.65
C PHE A 416 -24.55 11.15 33.62
N GLN A 417 -24.02 12.21 34.28
CA GLN A 417 -22.59 12.45 34.42
C GLN A 417 -21.91 11.31 35.21
N THR A 418 -22.59 10.81 36.25
CA THR A 418 -22.09 9.72 37.09
C THR A 418 -22.08 8.40 36.30
N SER A 419 -23.15 8.11 35.56
CA SER A 419 -23.28 6.90 34.73
C SER A 419 -22.29 6.91 33.57
N ILE A 420 -22.08 8.04 32.89
CA ILE A 420 -21.05 8.20 31.86
C ILE A 420 -19.65 7.96 32.43
N THR A 421 -19.37 8.54 33.62
CA THR A 421 -18.06 8.40 34.26
C THR A 421 -17.82 6.96 34.70
N GLN A 422 -18.85 6.28 35.19
CA GLN A 422 -18.78 4.87 35.60
C GLN A 422 -18.65 3.95 34.39
N SER A 423 -19.43 4.16 33.33
CA SER A 423 -19.34 3.40 32.09
C SER A 423 -18.00 3.62 31.38
N ALA A 424 -17.50 4.86 31.34
CA ALA A 424 -16.17 5.14 30.81
C ALA A 424 -15.03 4.50 31.65
N SER A 425 -15.24 4.36 32.96
CA SER A 425 -14.31 3.67 33.86
C SER A 425 -14.37 2.15 33.68
N GLU A 426 -15.56 1.59 33.51
CA GLU A 426 -15.76 0.16 33.23
C GLU A 426 -15.21 -0.20 31.84
N ILE A 427 -15.50 0.59 30.81
CA ILE A 427 -14.92 0.42 29.46
C ILE A 427 -13.39 0.51 29.50
N ARG A 428 -12.80 1.42 30.28
CA ARG A 428 -11.34 1.49 30.47
C ARG A 428 -10.78 0.25 31.18
N MET A 429 -11.49 -0.25 32.20
CA MET A 429 -11.09 -1.48 32.90
C MET A 429 -11.19 -2.70 31.99
N ASP A 430 -12.26 -2.79 31.20
CA ASP A 430 -12.45 -3.87 30.24
C ASP A 430 -11.43 -3.80 29.12
N PHE A 431 -11.15 -2.61 28.60
CA PHE A 431 -10.11 -2.39 27.59
C PHE A 431 -8.71 -2.76 28.12
N THR A 432 -8.43 -2.40 29.39
CA THR A 432 -7.17 -2.79 30.06
C THR A 432 -7.13 -4.30 30.29
N ALA A 433 -8.26 -4.92 30.67
CA ALA A 433 -8.35 -6.36 30.85
C ALA A 433 -8.20 -7.10 29.52
N ILE A 434 -8.85 -6.62 28.45
CA ILE A 434 -8.72 -7.14 27.08
C ILE A 434 -7.28 -6.96 26.57
N THR A 435 -6.66 -5.80 26.76
CA THR A 435 -5.26 -5.57 26.38
C THR A 435 -4.31 -6.49 27.12
N ASN A 436 -4.54 -6.70 28.42
CA ASN A 436 -3.76 -7.65 29.21
C ASN A 436 -4.05 -9.12 28.79
N GLN A 437 -5.28 -9.42 28.41
CA GLN A 437 -5.68 -10.74 27.91
C GLN A 437 -5.10 -11.01 26.53
N ILE A 438 -5.06 -10.00 25.64
CA ILE A 438 -4.39 -10.06 24.35
C ILE A 438 -2.88 -10.22 24.54
N SER A 439 -2.26 -9.41 25.39
CA SER A 439 -0.83 -9.54 25.68
C SER A 439 -0.47 -10.89 26.29
N ASN A 440 -1.31 -11.40 27.20
CA ASN A 440 -1.15 -12.73 27.77
C ASN A 440 -1.44 -13.84 26.74
N SER A 441 -2.40 -13.62 25.82
CA SER A 441 -2.71 -14.56 24.73
C SER A 441 -1.60 -14.58 23.69
N VAL A 442 -1.00 -13.43 23.38
CA VAL A 442 0.17 -13.34 22.50
C VAL A 442 1.38 -14.04 23.14
N ALA A 443 1.65 -13.79 24.42
CA ALA A 443 2.70 -14.49 25.15
C ALA A 443 2.43 -15.99 25.31
N THR A 444 1.17 -16.38 25.53
CA THR A 444 0.72 -17.77 25.60
C THR A 444 0.76 -18.43 24.23
N ASN A 445 0.38 -17.71 23.16
CA ASN A 445 0.48 -18.21 21.79
C ASN A 445 1.95 -18.35 21.35
N GLN A 446 2.82 -17.45 21.77
CA GLN A 446 4.25 -17.56 21.53
C GLN A 446 4.84 -18.77 22.29
N GLN A 447 4.45 -18.97 23.55
CA GLN A 447 4.81 -20.19 24.30
C GLN A 447 4.19 -21.45 23.69
N LEU A 448 2.94 -21.39 23.22
CA LEU A 448 2.27 -22.49 22.52
C LEU A 448 2.93 -22.77 21.17
N LEU A 449 3.33 -21.73 20.43
CA LEU A 449 4.10 -21.88 19.20
C LEU A 449 5.43 -22.57 19.49
N GLU A 450 6.18 -22.14 20.50
CA GLU A 450 7.44 -22.78 20.92
C GLU A 450 7.22 -24.20 21.49
N GLU A 451 6.07 -24.46 22.10
CA GLU A 451 5.69 -25.78 22.58
C GLU A 451 5.32 -26.74 21.45
N TYR A 452 4.70 -26.22 20.35
CA TYR A 452 4.18 -27.05 19.26
C TYR A 452 4.95 -26.93 17.96
N ILE A 453 5.74 -25.87 17.76
CA ILE A 453 6.55 -25.64 16.56
C ILE A 453 7.98 -25.36 17.00
N ARG A 454 8.91 -26.19 16.60
CA ARG A 454 10.34 -26.08 16.96
C ARG A 454 11.21 -26.05 15.73
N PHE A 455 12.09 -25.07 15.68
CA PHE A 455 13.13 -24.98 14.66
C PHE A 455 14.41 -25.64 15.18
N ARG A 456 14.88 -26.68 14.49
CA ARG A 456 16.12 -27.40 14.83
C ARG A 456 17.08 -27.41 13.62
N GLY A 457 17.86 -26.36 13.47
CA GLY A 457 18.71 -26.19 12.29
C GLY A 457 17.87 -26.01 11.03
N ALA A 458 18.04 -26.89 10.04
CA ALA A 458 17.28 -26.89 8.79
C ALA A 458 15.94 -27.68 8.87
N LEU A 459 15.43 -27.93 10.07
CA LEU A 459 14.28 -28.79 10.31
C LEU A 459 13.24 -28.05 11.15
N ILE A 460 11.98 -28.13 10.73
CA ILE A 460 10.81 -27.70 11.53
C ILE A 460 10.15 -28.94 12.10
N GLU A 461 10.07 -29.02 13.42
CA GLU A 461 9.35 -30.06 14.13
C GLU A 461 8.01 -29.53 14.66
N LEU A 462 6.91 -30.18 14.27
CA LEU A 462 5.56 -29.88 14.69
C LEU A 462 5.04 -30.95 15.65
N GLY A 463 4.56 -30.51 16.78
CA GLY A 463 3.99 -31.37 17.80
C GLY A 463 4.41 -30.99 19.21
N LYS A 464 3.58 -31.31 20.18
CA LYS A 464 3.84 -30.99 21.59
C LYS A 464 5.12 -31.67 22.06
N VAL A 465 5.96 -30.95 22.82
CA VAL A 465 7.17 -31.51 23.42
C VAL A 465 6.86 -32.79 24.21
N GLY A 466 7.55 -33.89 23.89
CA GLY A 466 7.34 -35.19 24.54
C GLY A 466 6.16 -36.02 24.03
N ASN A 467 5.45 -35.53 23.01
CA ASN A 467 4.39 -36.34 22.39
C ASN A 467 4.99 -37.47 21.57
N ALA A 468 4.31 -38.62 21.60
CA ALA A 468 4.71 -39.77 20.81
C ALA A 468 4.62 -39.53 19.32
N PHE A 469 3.66 -38.68 18.90
CA PHE A 469 3.42 -38.34 17.49
C PHE A 469 3.91 -36.92 17.18
N THR A 470 4.78 -36.79 16.16
CA THR A 470 5.32 -35.53 15.68
C THR A 470 5.35 -35.49 14.14
N ALA A 471 5.28 -34.28 13.56
CA ALA A 471 5.56 -34.05 12.15
C ALA A 471 6.88 -33.28 12.02
N GLU A 472 7.69 -33.62 11.03
CA GLU A 472 8.94 -32.95 10.74
C GLU A 472 8.96 -32.54 9.26
N LEU A 473 9.31 -31.27 9.03
CA LEU A 473 9.55 -30.71 7.71
C LEU A 473 11.04 -30.39 7.57
N SER A 474 11.69 -31.00 6.61
CA SER A 474 13.07 -30.70 6.22
C SER A 474 13.12 -30.17 4.78
N ASN A 475 14.30 -29.82 4.31
CA ASN A 475 14.53 -29.35 2.95
C ASN A 475 14.19 -30.38 1.85
N ASP A 476 14.08 -31.64 2.18
CA ASP A 476 13.90 -32.75 1.24
C ASP A 476 12.67 -33.61 1.51
N GLN A 477 12.06 -33.50 2.68
CA GLN A 477 10.87 -34.29 3.02
C GLN A 477 10.00 -33.69 4.13
N LEU A 478 8.70 -33.99 4.04
CA LEU A 478 7.74 -33.89 5.14
C LEU A 478 7.50 -35.30 5.70
N SER A 479 7.77 -35.51 6.97
CA SER A 479 7.57 -36.82 7.64
C SER A 479 6.70 -36.72 8.88
N PHE A 480 5.95 -37.80 9.14
CA PHE A 480 5.21 -37.98 10.39
C PHE A 480 5.87 -39.14 11.15
N LYS A 481 6.15 -38.91 12.41
CA LYS A 481 6.83 -39.88 13.28
C LYS A 481 5.97 -40.28 14.47
N GLU A 482 6.05 -41.52 14.85
CA GLU A 482 5.51 -42.02 16.09
C GLU A 482 6.64 -42.67 16.90
N ASN A 483 6.81 -42.23 18.16
CA ASN A 483 7.91 -42.65 19.03
C ASN A 483 9.29 -42.55 18.37
N GLY A 484 9.48 -41.51 17.56
CA GLY A 484 10.73 -41.25 16.82
C GLY A 484 10.91 -42.06 15.53
N GLN A 485 9.99 -42.97 15.19
CA GLN A 485 10.02 -43.75 13.95
C GLN A 485 9.12 -43.12 12.90
N THR A 486 9.62 -42.92 11.68
CA THR A 486 8.86 -42.36 10.55
C THR A 486 7.80 -43.38 10.09
N ILE A 487 6.52 -42.98 10.16
CA ILE A 487 5.38 -43.80 9.74
C ILE A 487 4.79 -43.37 8.41
N VAL A 488 4.94 -42.07 8.04
CA VAL A 488 4.55 -41.52 6.77
C VAL A 488 5.58 -40.45 6.36
N TYR A 489 5.93 -40.38 5.08
CA TYR A 489 6.68 -39.26 4.57
C TYR A 489 6.36 -38.98 3.11
N ILE A 490 6.54 -37.70 2.71
CA ILE A 490 6.46 -37.21 1.34
C ILE A 490 7.86 -36.71 0.98
N SER A 491 8.44 -37.26 -0.06
CA SER A 491 9.75 -36.86 -0.59
C SER A 491 9.84 -37.25 -2.06
N ASN A 492 10.54 -36.48 -2.88
CA ASN A 492 10.80 -36.77 -4.29
C ASN A 492 9.54 -37.21 -5.07
N GLN A 493 8.42 -36.47 -4.91
CA GLN A 493 7.13 -36.75 -5.55
C GLN A 493 6.47 -38.07 -5.14
N SER A 494 6.92 -38.68 -4.06
CA SER A 494 6.40 -39.94 -3.54
C SER A 494 5.85 -39.77 -2.15
N LEU A 495 4.68 -40.38 -1.90
CA LEU A 495 4.11 -40.56 -0.56
C LEU A 495 4.34 -41.99 -0.11
N VAL A 496 5.06 -42.19 0.98
CA VAL A 496 5.33 -43.50 1.58
C VAL A 496 4.63 -43.59 2.92
N ILE A 497 3.82 -44.65 3.10
CA ILE A 497 3.04 -44.91 4.32
C ILE A 497 3.29 -46.34 4.79
N THR A 498 3.62 -46.51 6.07
CA THR A 498 3.83 -47.83 6.65
C THR A 498 2.54 -48.64 6.72
N ASN A 499 1.44 -48.05 7.19
CA ASN A 499 0.10 -48.61 7.23
C ASN A 499 -0.93 -47.56 6.90
N ALA A 500 -1.94 -47.86 6.07
CA ALA A 500 -3.02 -46.95 5.72
C ALA A 500 -4.38 -47.63 5.93
N GLU A 501 -5.32 -46.95 6.59
CA GLU A 501 -6.74 -47.32 6.68
C GLU A 501 -7.53 -46.39 5.76
N ILE A 502 -8.09 -46.92 4.67
CA ILE A 502 -8.89 -46.16 3.72
C ILE A 502 -10.36 -46.39 4.02
N ARG A 503 -11.04 -45.37 4.56
CA ARG A 503 -12.44 -45.50 5.04
C ARG A 503 -13.48 -45.35 3.96
N ASN A 504 -13.20 -44.47 2.93
CA ASN A 504 -14.19 -44.16 1.92
C ASN A 504 -13.76 -44.63 0.51
N ARG A 505 -12.67 -44.11 -0.01
CA ARG A 505 -12.20 -44.37 -1.37
C ARG A 505 -10.71 -44.14 -1.51
N LEU A 506 -10.02 -45.04 -2.18
CA LEU A 506 -8.69 -44.83 -2.72
C LEU A 506 -8.79 -44.74 -4.25
N SER A 507 -8.37 -43.61 -4.84
CA SER A 507 -8.34 -43.44 -6.29
C SER A 507 -6.90 -43.44 -6.79
N LEU A 508 -6.61 -44.32 -7.75
CA LEU A 508 -5.29 -44.44 -8.39
C LEU A 508 -5.43 -44.14 -9.87
N GLY A 509 -4.75 -43.12 -10.35
CA GLY A 509 -4.81 -42.68 -11.73
C GLY A 509 -4.48 -41.18 -11.89
N ASN A 510 -4.91 -40.58 -12.99
CA ASN A 510 -4.77 -39.17 -13.26
C ASN A 510 -5.91 -38.62 -14.14
N GLU A 511 -6.00 -37.30 -14.29
CA GLU A 511 -7.06 -36.62 -15.04
C GLU A 511 -7.07 -36.96 -16.54
N GLU A 512 -5.92 -37.28 -17.11
CA GLU A 512 -5.81 -37.59 -18.56
C GLU A 512 -6.21 -39.02 -18.89
N ARG A 513 -5.92 -39.96 -18.00
CA ARG A 513 -6.06 -41.41 -18.28
C ARG A 513 -7.19 -42.07 -17.51
N GLY A 514 -7.84 -41.38 -16.57
CA GLY A 514 -8.86 -41.91 -15.66
C GLY A 514 -8.29 -42.52 -14.39
N TRP A 515 -9.16 -43.09 -13.58
CA TRP A 515 -8.88 -43.52 -12.20
C TRP A 515 -9.44 -44.89 -11.92
N PHE A 516 -8.70 -45.71 -11.16
CA PHE A 516 -9.23 -46.86 -10.45
C PHE A 516 -9.65 -46.44 -9.06
N ASP A 517 -10.93 -46.51 -8.75
CA ASP A 517 -11.50 -46.23 -7.43
C ASP A 517 -11.68 -47.54 -6.64
N PHE A 518 -11.01 -47.67 -5.49
CA PHE A 518 -11.14 -48.77 -4.54
C PHE A 518 -12.05 -48.28 -3.41
N ILE A 519 -13.26 -48.84 -3.32
CA ILE A 519 -14.31 -48.34 -2.44
C ILE A 519 -14.72 -49.46 -1.47
N PRO A 520 -14.45 -49.33 -0.12
CA PRO A 520 -14.96 -50.23 0.86
C PRO A 520 -16.51 -50.19 0.90
N ARG A 521 -17.15 -51.35 0.91
CA ARG A 521 -18.61 -51.44 1.02
C ARG A 521 -19.03 -51.77 2.44
N ALA A 522 -20.23 -51.30 2.83
CA ALA A 522 -20.80 -51.61 4.16
C ALA A 522 -20.94 -53.11 4.47
N THR A 523 -20.93 -53.96 3.43
CA THR A 523 -20.97 -55.42 3.53
C THR A 523 -19.62 -56.08 3.83
N GLY A 524 -18.54 -55.30 4.01
CA GLY A 524 -17.19 -55.80 4.24
C GLY A 524 -16.39 -56.18 2.98
N ASN A 525 -16.96 -56.00 1.79
CA ASN A 525 -16.30 -56.27 0.53
C ASN A 525 -15.67 -54.97 -0.07
N LEU A 526 -14.69 -55.18 -0.96
CA LEU A 526 -14.06 -54.09 -1.74
C LEU A 526 -14.66 -54.05 -3.14
N SER A 527 -15.08 -52.86 -3.59
CA SER A 527 -15.45 -52.56 -5.00
C SER A 527 -14.29 -51.89 -5.68
N ILE A 528 -13.92 -52.36 -6.86
CA ILE A 528 -12.95 -51.73 -7.74
C ILE A 528 -13.73 -51.21 -8.96
N GLN A 529 -13.69 -49.94 -9.21
CA GLN A 529 -14.41 -49.26 -10.31
C GLN A 529 -13.46 -48.42 -11.11
N TRP A 530 -13.66 -48.44 -12.43
CA TRP A 530 -13.00 -47.50 -13.32
C TRP A 530 -13.84 -46.22 -13.41
N ARG A 531 -13.17 -45.07 -13.36
CA ARG A 531 -13.75 -43.75 -13.58
C ARG A 531 -13.00 -43.07 -14.72
N ASP A 532 -13.74 -42.74 -15.78
CA ASP A 532 -13.18 -42.07 -16.94
C ASP A 532 -12.61 -40.70 -16.59
N PRO A 533 -11.66 -40.18 -17.39
CA PRO A 533 -11.19 -38.82 -17.29
C PRO A 533 -12.35 -37.85 -17.37
N VAL A 534 -12.29 -36.78 -16.61
CA VAL A 534 -13.26 -35.68 -16.68
C VAL A 534 -12.94 -34.91 -17.97
N SER A 535 -13.84 -34.96 -18.94
CA SER A 535 -13.75 -34.28 -20.24
C SER A 535 -13.88 -32.78 -20.12
#